data_92642da384afc95b91d11f1dcff78ffb
#
_entry.id   92642da384afc95b91d11f1dcff78ffb
#
_cell.length_a   1.000
_cell.length_b   1.000
_cell.length_c   1.000
_cell.angle_alpha   90.00
_cell.angle_beta   90.00
_cell.angle_gamma   90.00
#
_symmetry.space_group_name_H-M   'P 1'
#
loop_
_entity.id
_entity.type
_entity.pdbx_description
1 polymer ?
#
loop_
_entity_poly.entity_id
_entity_poly.type
_entity_poly.pdbx_seq_one_letter_code
_entity_poly.pdbx_strand_id
1 'polypeptide(L)'
;MKENLNLIKRGIDELIGEDELIAKLKSKKQLIVKAGFDPTAPDLHLGHTVLINKLRHFQQLGHQIIFLIGDFTGMIGDPSGKNKTRPALDEAEIKENAKSYKKQVFKVLDPQLTDVRFNSEWSKKLGAEGIIKLASQYNLARMLERDDFNKRYKSNQTIALHEFLYPLIQANDSIALEADIELGGTDQKFNLLVGRELQRAYGQEPQVVITVPILEGLDGKNKMSKSLDNYVGIDESANEMFGKIMSISDDLMWRWFELLSFKTIDEINDLKTDQANGKNPRDIKIDLAKELITRFHDEQSAILAEENFINQFQKKNIPNEIEEVSFSISNSSIPLTNLLKDCGMTSSTSEAMRMIKQGAVRIDEEKITDTKHNISAGTSAIYQVGKRKFKKITL
;
A
#
# COMPACT_ATOMS: atom_id res chain seq x y z
N MET A 1 -19.94 16.24 16.06
CA MET A 1 -19.25 17.25 15.19
C MET A 1 -17.74 17.20 15.34
N LYS A 2 -17.16 17.38 16.55
CA LYS A 2 -15.69 17.37 16.75
C LYS A 2 -15.08 16.02 16.38
N GLU A 3 -15.68 14.93 16.79
CA GLU A 3 -15.23 13.57 16.46
C GLU A 3 -15.29 13.30 14.94
N ASN A 4 -16.37 13.74 14.28
CA ASN A 4 -16.52 13.62 12.83
C ASN A 4 -15.39 14.36 12.10
N LEU A 5 -15.08 15.60 12.55
CA LEU A 5 -13.97 16.37 11.96
C LEU A 5 -12.62 15.71 12.23
N ASN A 6 -12.41 15.12 13.39
CA ASN A 6 -11.17 14.39 13.69
C ASN A 6 -11.00 13.19 12.76
N LEU A 7 -12.09 12.42 12.51
CA LEU A 7 -12.06 11.29 11.57
C LEU A 7 -11.79 11.77 10.14
N ILE A 8 -12.44 12.87 9.71
CA ILE A 8 -12.21 13.44 8.38
C ILE A 8 -10.77 13.92 8.23
N LYS A 9 -10.21 14.58 9.26
CA LYS A 9 -8.84 15.13 9.23
C LYS A 9 -7.74 14.09 9.43
N ARG A 10 -8.05 12.86 9.81
CA ARG A 10 -7.07 11.81 9.98
C ARG A 10 -6.35 11.51 8.66
N GLY A 11 -5.02 11.58 8.63
CA GLY A 11 -4.20 11.17 7.48
C GLY A 11 -4.48 11.93 6.18
N ILE A 12 -5.03 13.15 6.25
CA ILE A 12 -5.12 14.05 5.09
C ILE A 12 -3.84 14.90 5.01
N ASP A 13 -3.59 15.42 3.81
CA ASP A 13 -2.53 16.41 3.60
C ASP A 13 -3.11 17.82 3.73
N GLU A 14 -4.20 18.11 3.04
CA GLU A 14 -4.82 19.43 3.04
C GLU A 14 -6.36 19.34 2.98
N LEU A 15 -7.02 20.29 3.66
CA LEU A 15 -8.46 20.51 3.62
C LEU A 15 -8.73 21.95 3.17
N ILE A 16 -9.31 22.12 2.00
CA ILE A 16 -9.66 23.41 1.43
C ILE A 16 -11.16 23.61 1.52
N GLY A 17 -11.59 24.66 2.21
CA GLY A 17 -12.99 24.93 2.48
C GLY A 17 -13.49 24.32 3.80
N GLU A 18 -12.73 24.44 4.89
CA GLU A 18 -13.12 23.88 6.18
C GLU A 18 -14.42 24.51 6.71
N ASP A 19 -14.59 25.83 6.55
CA ASP A 19 -15.83 26.49 7.00
C ASP A 19 -17.03 26.02 6.17
N GLU A 20 -16.84 25.83 4.85
CA GLU A 20 -17.88 25.26 3.98
C GLU A 20 -18.19 23.81 4.36
N LEU A 21 -17.17 22.99 4.73
CA LEU A 21 -17.39 21.63 5.22
C LEU A 21 -18.26 21.63 6.47
N ILE A 22 -17.92 22.48 7.45
CA ILE A 22 -18.69 22.60 8.69
C ILE A 22 -20.12 23.06 8.41
N ALA A 23 -20.31 24.02 7.50
CA ALA A 23 -21.65 24.47 7.09
C ALA A 23 -22.45 23.32 6.43
N LYS A 24 -21.84 22.60 5.48
CA LYS A 24 -22.48 21.46 4.78
C LYS A 24 -22.83 20.35 5.77
N LEU A 25 -21.95 19.97 6.70
CA LEU A 25 -22.23 18.97 7.74
C LEU A 25 -23.36 19.35 8.70
N LYS A 26 -23.61 20.66 8.89
CA LYS A 26 -24.73 21.15 9.70
C LYS A 26 -26.04 21.21 8.93
N SER A 27 -25.99 21.56 7.64
CA SER A 27 -27.20 21.83 6.82
C SER A 27 -27.76 20.60 6.13
N LYS A 28 -26.92 19.63 5.78
CA LYS A 28 -27.29 18.43 5.03
C LYS A 28 -27.15 17.17 5.90
N LYS A 29 -28.14 16.29 5.84
CA LYS A 29 -28.06 14.97 6.49
C LYS A 29 -27.05 14.06 5.79
N GLN A 30 -26.96 14.14 4.47
CA GLN A 30 -26.08 13.31 3.64
C GLN A 30 -25.40 14.19 2.60
N LEU A 31 -24.08 14.09 2.52
CA LEU A 31 -23.24 14.76 1.52
C LEU A 31 -22.90 13.79 0.39
N ILE A 32 -22.70 14.33 -0.81
CA ILE A 32 -22.16 13.60 -1.94
C ILE A 32 -20.63 13.78 -1.94
N VAL A 33 -19.93 12.66 -1.70
CA VAL A 33 -18.47 12.62 -1.62
C VAL A 33 -17.94 11.81 -2.80
N LYS A 34 -17.16 12.42 -3.68
CA LYS A 34 -16.60 11.74 -4.84
C LYS A 34 -15.08 11.61 -4.80
N ALA A 35 -14.58 10.57 -5.46
CA ALA A 35 -13.18 10.46 -5.87
C ALA A 35 -13.10 9.80 -7.25
N GLY A 36 -12.30 10.36 -8.13
CA GLY A 36 -12.11 9.87 -9.49
C GLY A 36 -10.89 8.97 -9.61
N PHE A 37 -11.04 7.90 -10.39
CA PHE A 37 -9.99 6.92 -10.68
C PHE A 37 -9.99 6.60 -12.18
N ASP A 38 -8.93 6.98 -12.86
CA ASP A 38 -8.71 6.55 -14.23
C ASP A 38 -8.26 5.08 -14.25
N PRO A 39 -8.91 4.19 -14.98
CA PRO A 39 -8.62 2.75 -14.99
C PRO A 39 -7.39 2.44 -15.84
N THR A 40 -6.23 2.98 -15.45
CA THR A 40 -4.96 2.91 -16.20
C THR A 40 -4.20 1.59 -16.05
N ALA A 41 -4.68 0.70 -15.22
CA ALA A 41 -4.13 -0.64 -14.99
C ALA A 41 -5.23 -1.57 -14.47
N PRO A 42 -5.13 -2.91 -14.64
CA PRO A 42 -6.20 -3.82 -14.26
C PRO A 42 -6.46 -3.89 -12.74
N ASP A 43 -5.47 -3.57 -11.90
CA ASP A 43 -5.57 -3.77 -10.46
C ASP A 43 -5.18 -2.55 -9.67
N LEU A 44 -5.85 -2.39 -8.53
CA LEU A 44 -5.49 -1.42 -7.50
C LEU A 44 -4.32 -1.95 -6.65
N HIS A 45 -3.59 -1.03 -6.04
CA HIS A 45 -2.56 -1.34 -5.03
C HIS A 45 -2.79 -0.53 -3.76
N LEU A 46 -2.07 -0.83 -2.67
CA LEU A 46 -2.27 -0.17 -1.38
C LEU A 46 -2.20 1.37 -1.45
N GLY A 47 -1.46 1.95 -2.39
CA GLY A 47 -1.45 3.40 -2.61
C GLY A 47 -2.81 3.98 -2.97
N HIS A 48 -3.61 3.28 -3.77
CA HIS A 48 -4.98 3.70 -4.09
C HIS A 48 -5.91 3.58 -2.88
N THR A 49 -5.64 2.61 -1.99
CA THR A 49 -6.49 2.37 -0.82
C THR A 49 -6.41 3.46 0.23
N VAL A 50 -5.39 4.33 0.21
CA VAL A 50 -5.35 5.54 1.05
C VAL A 50 -6.56 6.41 0.79
N LEU A 51 -6.85 6.68 -0.49
CA LEU A 51 -7.99 7.48 -0.90
C LEU A 51 -9.33 6.74 -0.65
N ILE A 52 -9.37 5.43 -0.92
CA ILE A 52 -10.55 4.60 -0.68
C ILE A 52 -10.85 4.50 0.82
N ASN A 53 -9.85 4.41 1.69
CA ASN A 53 -10.03 4.45 3.14
C ASN A 53 -10.61 5.80 3.59
N LYS A 54 -10.23 6.90 2.94
CA LYS A 54 -10.81 8.20 3.23
C LYS A 54 -12.29 8.26 2.82
N LEU A 55 -12.66 7.70 1.67
CA LEU A 55 -14.08 7.52 1.29
C LEU A 55 -14.84 6.71 2.35
N ARG A 56 -14.24 5.61 2.87
CA ARG A 56 -14.83 4.81 3.93
C ARG A 56 -15.09 5.62 5.21
N HIS A 57 -14.21 6.55 5.59
CA HIS A 57 -14.49 7.43 6.73
C HIS A 57 -15.77 8.25 6.53
N PHE A 58 -16.03 8.74 5.33
CA PHE A 58 -17.28 9.43 5.02
C PHE A 58 -18.50 8.49 5.02
N GLN A 59 -18.35 7.24 4.59
CA GLN A 59 -19.42 6.25 4.73
C GLN A 59 -19.79 6.00 6.19
N GLN A 60 -18.79 5.87 7.08
CA GLN A 60 -19.01 5.71 8.53
C GLN A 60 -19.78 6.87 9.14
N LEU A 61 -19.69 8.05 8.54
CA LEU A 61 -20.46 9.23 8.91
C LEU A 61 -21.85 9.32 8.23
N GLY A 62 -22.22 8.32 7.42
CA GLY A 62 -23.52 8.23 6.75
C GLY A 62 -23.61 9.02 5.43
N HIS A 63 -22.50 9.39 4.83
CA HIS A 63 -22.46 10.12 3.56
C HIS A 63 -22.49 9.19 2.35
N GLN A 64 -23.04 9.69 1.23
CA GLN A 64 -23.07 8.98 -0.06
C GLN A 64 -21.72 9.07 -0.75
N ILE A 65 -21.18 7.93 -1.15
CA ILE A 65 -19.91 7.86 -1.89
C ILE A 65 -20.18 7.67 -3.37
N ILE A 66 -19.50 8.48 -4.17
CA ILE A 66 -19.39 8.28 -5.61
C ILE A 66 -17.97 7.83 -5.93
N PHE A 67 -17.84 6.53 -6.22
CA PHE A 67 -16.60 6.00 -6.78
C PHE A 67 -16.66 6.20 -8.30
N LEU A 68 -15.98 7.26 -8.76
CA LEU A 68 -16.03 7.66 -10.15
C LEU A 68 -14.95 6.99 -10.98
N ILE A 69 -15.32 6.24 -11.98
CA ILE A 69 -14.41 5.67 -12.96
C ILE A 69 -14.27 6.64 -14.13
N GLY A 70 -13.05 7.11 -14.33
CA GLY A 70 -12.69 8.02 -15.41
C GLY A 70 -12.48 7.29 -16.73
N ASP A 71 -13.55 6.69 -17.26
CA ASP A 71 -13.49 5.97 -18.54
C ASP A 71 -13.39 6.94 -19.74
N PHE A 72 -13.90 8.14 -19.63
CA PHE A 72 -13.71 9.19 -20.63
C PHE A 72 -12.37 9.93 -20.42
N THR A 73 -12.02 10.29 -19.21
CA THR A 73 -10.75 10.96 -18.88
C THR A 73 -9.54 10.08 -19.15
N GLY A 74 -9.67 8.76 -18.94
CA GLY A 74 -8.64 7.79 -19.27
C GLY A 74 -8.25 7.75 -20.75
N MET A 75 -9.19 8.09 -21.67
CA MET A 75 -8.89 8.27 -23.09
C MET A 75 -8.09 9.54 -23.38
N ILE A 76 -8.20 10.57 -22.53
CA ILE A 76 -7.41 11.82 -22.66
C ILE A 76 -6.00 11.58 -22.07
N GLY A 77 -5.93 10.91 -20.91
CA GLY A 77 -4.72 10.70 -20.12
C GLY A 77 -4.41 11.88 -19.20
N ASP A 78 -4.34 11.62 -17.90
CA ASP A 78 -4.01 12.63 -16.90
C ASP A 78 -2.57 13.13 -17.07
N PRO A 79 -2.35 14.43 -17.36
CA PRO A 79 -1.02 15.02 -17.49
C PRO A 79 -0.35 15.28 -16.15
N SER A 80 -1.03 15.15 -15.00
CA SER A 80 -0.52 15.49 -13.66
C SER A 80 0.79 14.74 -13.33
N GLY A 81 1.81 15.48 -12.93
CA GLY A 81 3.10 14.94 -12.48
C GLY A 81 3.92 14.22 -13.55
N LYS A 82 3.66 14.44 -14.83
CA LYS A 82 4.36 13.80 -15.95
C LYS A 82 5.15 14.80 -16.78
N ASN A 83 6.30 14.38 -17.26
CA ASN A 83 7.13 15.16 -18.20
C ASN A 83 6.81 14.83 -19.67
N LYS A 84 5.89 13.91 -19.94
CA LYS A 84 5.50 13.46 -21.27
C LYS A 84 4.00 13.15 -21.28
N THR A 85 3.35 13.37 -22.43
CA THR A 85 1.96 12.95 -22.68
C THR A 85 1.79 11.46 -22.45
N ARG A 86 0.75 11.06 -21.72
CA ARG A 86 0.39 9.64 -21.59
C ARG A 86 -0.22 9.13 -22.89
N PRO A 87 0.08 7.88 -23.30
CA PRO A 87 -0.69 7.21 -24.31
C PRO A 87 -2.16 7.12 -23.88
N ALA A 88 -3.08 7.40 -24.77
CA ALA A 88 -4.49 7.14 -24.56
C ALA A 88 -4.72 5.63 -24.46
N LEU A 89 -5.56 5.20 -23.53
CA LEU A 89 -6.00 3.80 -23.43
C LEU A 89 -7.11 3.55 -24.45
N ASP A 90 -7.23 2.33 -24.93
CA ASP A 90 -8.35 1.95 -25.77
C ASP A 90 -9.63 1.69 -24.92
N GLU A 91 -10.79 1.75 -25.57
CA GLU A 91 -12.07 1.62 -24.86
C GLU A 91 -12.30 0.21 -24.29
N ALA A 92 -11.68 -0.83 -24.88
CA ALA A 92 -11.81 -2.20 -24.41
C ALA A 92 -10.97 -2.43 -23.13
N GLU A 93 -9.74 -1.92 -23.12
CA GLU A 93 -8.86 -1.95 -21.93
C GLU A 93 -9.51 -1.19 -20.76
N ILE A 94 -10.05 0.00 -21.01
CA ILE A 94 -10.76 0.81 -20.00
C ILE A 94 -11.93 0.03 -19.40
N LYS A 95 -12.75 -0.62 -20.21
CA LYS A 95 -13.90 -1.40 -19.75
C LYS A 95 -13.51 -2.59 -18.90
N GLU A 96 -12.45 -3.29 -19.26
CA GLU A 96 -11.98 -4.44 -18.49
C GLU A 96 -11.37 -4.01 -17.14
N ASN A 97 -10.51 -2.99 -17.16
CA ASN A 97 -9.94 -2.43 -15.93
C ASN A 97 -11.03 -1.87 -15.00
N ALA A 98 -12.07 -1.23 -15.56
CA ALA A 98 -13.20 -0.72 -14.77
C ALA A 98 -13.99 -1.80 -14.04
N LYS A 99 -14.15 -2.99 -14.65
CA LYS A 99 -14.78 -4.14 -13.98
C LYS A 99 -13.96 -4.61 -12.78
N SER A 100 -12.63 -4.67 -12.94
CA SER A 100 -11.72 -5.03 -11.86
C SER A 100 -11.81 -4.02 -10.71
N TYR A 101 -11.74 -2.71 -11.01
CA TYR A 101 -11.86 -1.63 -10.02
C TYR A 101 -13.17 -1.72 -9.23
N LYS A 102 -14.29 -1.92 -9.91
CA LYS A 102 -15.60 -2.10 -9.27
C LYS A 102 -15.64 -3.27 -8.30
N LYS A 103 -15.00 -4.40 -8.65
CA LYS A 103 -14.91 -5.58 -7.76
C LYS A 103 -13.99 -5.28 -6.57
N GLN A 104 -12.87 -4.64 -6.82
CA GLN A 104 -11.84 -4.43 -5.81
C GLN A 104 -12.24 -3.35 -4.78
N VAL A 105 -12.93 -2.30 -5.18
CA VAL A 105 -13.34 -1.21 -4.27
C VAL A 105 -14.29 -1.71 -3.18
N PHE A 106 -15.13 -2.70 -3.47
CA PHE A 106 -16.06 -3.28 -2.52
C PHE A 106 -15.42 -4.23 -1.50
N LYS A 107 -14.11 -4.46 -1.57
CA LYS A 107 -13.34 -5.04 -0.46
C LYS A 107 -13.15 -4.04 0.71
N VAL A 108 -13.38 -2.75 0.46
CA VAL A 108 -13.18 -1.66 1.45
C VAL A 108 -14.45 -0.85 1.70
N LEU A 109 -15.22 -0.56 0.64
CA LEU A 109 -16.42 0.27 0.70
C LEU A 109 -17.69 -0.58 0.77
N ASP A 110 -18.68 -0.09 1.51
CA ASP A 110 -20.02 -0.69 1.56
C ASP A 110 -20.76 -0.44 0.24
N PRO A 111 -21.20 -1.50 -0.46
CA PRO A 111 -21.95 -1.37 -1.70
C PRO A 111 -23.28 -0.59 -1.57
N GLN A 112 -23.91 -0.58 -0.40
CA GLN A 112 -25.19 0.11 -0.18
C GLN A 112 -25.03 1.64 -0.09
N LEU A 113 -23.83 2.11 0.26
CA LEU A 113 -23.51 3.54 0.39
C LEU A 113 -22.52 4.01 -0.69
N THR A 114 -22.33 3.22 -1.74
CA THR A 114 -21.40 3.55 -2.82
C THR A 114 -22.05 3.40 -4.19
N ASP A 115 -22.14 4.50 -4.92
CA ASP A 115 -22.48 4.49 -6.34
C ASP A 115 -21.20 4.45 -7.17
N VAL A 116 -21.07 3.46 -8.04
CA VAL A 116 -20.01 3.41 -9.04
C VAL A 116 -20.54 4.05 -10.31
N ARG A 117 -19.96 5.20 -10.67
CA ARG A 117 -20.36 6.00 -11.83
C ARG A 117 -19.23 6.09 -12.85
N PHE A 118 -19.59 6.33 -14.09
CA PHE A 118 -18.68 6.49 -15.21
C PHE A 118 -18.79 7.90 -15.77
N ASN A 119 -17.68 8.61 -15.92
CA ASN A 119 -17.76 9.99 -16.39
C ASN A 119 -18.13 10.11 -17.89
N SER A 120 -18.08 9.02 -18.65
CA SER A 120 -18.68 8.97 -19.99
C SER A 120 -20.21 9.19 -20.00
N GLU A 121 -20.91 8.97 -18.88
CA GLU A 121 -22.37 9.15 -18.77
C GLU A 121 -22.82 10.56 -19.12
N TRP A 122 -22.03 11.57 -18.79
CA TRP A 122 -22.28 12.98 -19.10
C TRP A 122 -21.28 13.57 -20.09
N SER A 123 -20.01 13.13 -20.07
CA SER A 123 -18.98 13.72 -20.93
C SER A 123 -19.22 13.44 -22.41
N LYS A 124 -19.72 12.24 -22.77
CA LYS A 124 -20.11 11.93 -24.17
C LYS A 124 -21.27 12.82 -24.69
N LYS A 125 -22.08 13.36 -23.78
CA LYS A 125 -23.24 14.23 -24.13
C LYS A 125 -22.84 15.67 -24.34
N LEU A 126 -21.66 16.13 -23.95
CA LEU A 126 -21.20 17.51 -24.12
C LEU A 126 -21.16 17.93 -25.59
N GLY A 127 -20.66 17.04 -26.43
CA GLY A 127 -20.40 17.40 -27.85
C GLY A 127 -19.39 18.54 -27.97
N ALA A 128 -19.20 19.05 -29.18
CA ALA A 128 -18.25 20.14 -29.42
C ALA A 128 -18.70 21.45 -28.74
N GLU A 129 -20.01 21.76 -28.77
CA GLU A 129 -20.57 22.97 -28.15
C GLU A 129 -20.37 22.96 -26.63
N GLY A 130 -20.64 21.83 -25.96
CA GLY A 130 -20.45 21.69 -24.52
C GLY A 130 -18.98 21.81 -24.11
N ILE A 131 -18.06 21.24 -24.88
CA ILE A 131 -16.63 21.40 -24.65
C ILE A 131 -16.17 22.84 -24.78
N ILE A 132 -16.62 23.55 -25.80
CA ILE A 132 -16.32 24.98 -26.02
C ILE A 132 -16.87 25.80 -24.85
N LYS A 133 -18.13 25.56 -24.46
CA LYS A 133 -18.76 26.23 -23.32
C LYS A 133 -17.99 25.98 -22.03
N LEU A 134 -17.57 24.74 -21.77
CA LEU A 134 -16.78 24.35 -20.58
C LEU A 134 -15.42 25.07 -20.62
N ALA A 135 -14.71 25.04 -21.74
CA ALA A 135 -13.41 25.68 -21.90
C ALA A 135 -13.49 27.22 -21.77
N SER A 136 -14.62 27.85 -22.13
CA SER A 136 -14.80 29.29 -21.98
C SER A 136 -14.92 29.77 -20.52
N GLN A 137 -15.16 28.88 -19.58
CA GLN A 137 -15.29 29.20 -18.16
C GLN A 137 -13.95 29.24 -17.42
N TYR A 138 -12.84 28.87 -18.05
CA TYR A 138 -11.54 28.80 -17.40
C TYR A 138 -10.45 29.53 -18.20
N ASN A 139 -9.53 30.19 -17.49
CA ASN A 139 -8.49 30.99 -18.14
C ASN A 139 -7.23 30.16 -18.41
N LEU A 140 -6.73 30.21 -19.67
CA LEU A 140 -5.50 29.51 -20.04
C LEU A 140 -4.29 29.95 -19.20
N ALA A 141 -4.18 31.22 -18.82
CA ALA A 141 -3.08 31.67 -17.96
C ALA A 141 -3.07 30.95 -16.62
N ARG A 142 -4.26 30.72 -16.02
CA ARG A 142 -4.41 29.91 -14.81
C ARG A 142 -4.07 28.44 -15.03
N MET A 143 -4.44 27.88 -16.19
CA MET A 143 -4.08 26.51 -16.55
C MET A 143 -2.56 26.33 -16.61
N LEU A 144 -1.83 27.31 -17.10
CA LEU A 144 -0.37 27.32 -17.18
C LEU A 144 0.34 27.53 -15.84
N GLU A 145 -0.39 27.88 -14.76
CA GLU A 145 0.18 27.93 -13.39
C GLU A 145 0.41 26.52 -12.81
N ARG A 146 -0.24 25.49 -13.35
CA ARG A 146 0.00 24.12 -12.93
C ARG A 146 1.45 23.73 -13.17
N ASP A 147 2.12 23.19 -12.15
CA ASP A 147 3.57 22.95 -12.10
C ASP A 147 4.13 22.23 -13.33
N ASP A 148 3.49 21.18 -13.80
CA ASP A 148 3.94 20.39 -14.94
C ASP A 148 3.79 21.17 -16.25
N PHE A 149 2.67 21.87 -16.47
CA PHE A 149 2.47 22.73 -17.63
C PHE A 149 3.46 23.90 -17.62
N ASN A 150 3.67 24.53 -16.45
CA ASN A 150 4.59 25.64 -16.29
C ASN A 150 6.03 25.24 -16.65
N LYS A 151 6.49 24.09 -16.11
CA LYS A 151 7.82 23.54 -16.38
C LYS A 151 7.99 23.21 -17.87
N ARG A 152 7.04 22.51 -18.47
CA ARG A 152 7.07 22.14 -19.89
C ARG A 152 7.02 23.36 -20.79
N TYR A 153 6.16 24.33 -20.50
CA TYR A 153 6.06 25.58 -21.25
C TYR A 153 7.38 26.36 -21.20
N LYS A 154 7.95 26.57 -20.01
CA LYS A 154 9.22 27.30 -19.84
C LYS A 154 10.42 26.59 -20.47
N SER A 155 10.40 25.27 -20.55
CA SER A 155 11.46 24.46 -21.18
C SER A 155 11.21 24.16 -22.66
N ASN A 156 10.23 24.81 -23.30
CA ASN A 156 9.82 24.59 -24.69
C ASN A 156 9.51 23.11 -25.01
N GLN A 157 8.99 22.35 -24.04
CA GLN A 157 8.51 21.01 -24.26
C GLN A 157 7.08 21.02 -24.81
N THR A 158 6.76 20.01 -25.61
CA THR A 158 5.43 19.89 -26.23
C THR A 158 4.34 19.72 -25.16
N ILE A 159 3.27 20.52 -25.27
CA ILE A 159 2.03 20.35 -24.53
C ILE A 159 0.92 20.25 -25.59
N ALA A 160 0.21 19.12 -25.60
CA ALA A 160 -0.88 18.94 -26.55
C ALA A 160 -2.17 19.61 -26.03
N LEU A 161 -2.97 20.16 -26.92
CA LEU A 161 -4.19 20.92 -26.56
C LEU A 161 -5.18 20.10 -25.73
N HIS A 162 -5.30 18.79 -25.99
CA HIS A 162 -6.20 17.93 -25.24
C HIS A 162 -5.81 17.78 -23.76
N GLU A 163 -4.52 17.96 -23.42
CA GLU A 163 -4.06 17.92 -22.04
C GLU A 163 -4.67 19.05 -21.18
N PHE A 164 -4.96 20.21 -21.79
CA PHE A 164 -5.67 21.29 -21.10
C PHE A 164 -7.17 21.00 -20.88
N LEU A 165 -7.74 20.10 -21.65
CA LEU A 165 -9.13 19.68 -21.47
C LEU A 165 -9.31 18.72 -20.29
N TYR A 166 -8.29 17.97 -19.92
CA TYR A 166 -8.38 16.98 -18.83
C TYR A 166 -8.90 17.59 -17.52
N PRO A 167 -8.31 18.66 -16.96
CA PRO A 167 -8.81 19.28 -15.73
C PRO A 167 -10.24 19.82 -15.85
N LEU A 168 -10.63 20.29 -17.03
CA LEU A 168 -11.97 20.81 -17.27
C LEU A 168 -13.01 19.69 -17.32
N ILE A 169 -12.69 18.57 -17.95
CA ILE A 169 -13.57 17.39 -17.98
C ILE A 169 -13.72 16.80 -16.57
N GLN A 170 -12.62 16.70 -15.80
CA GLN A 170 -12.70 16.27 -14.40
C GLN A 170 -13.57 17.23 -13.56
N ALA A 171 -13.44 18.54 -13.79
CA ALA A 171 -14.28 19.53 -13.12
C ALA A 171 -15.77 19.42 -13.51
N ASN A 172 -16.06 19.05 -14.76
CA ASN A 172 -17.42 18.77 -15.20
C ASN A 172 -18.06 17.59 -14.47
N ASP A 173 -17.25 16.62 -14.00
CA ASP A 173 -17.75 15.53 -13.16
C ASP A 173 -18.34 16.06 -11.84
N SER A 174 -17.70 17.08 -11.25
CA SER A 174 -18.20 17.72 -10.02
C SER A 174 -19.51 18.46 -10.26
N ILE A 175 -19.65 19.11 -11.42
CA ILE A 175 -20.87 19.80 -11.83
C ILE A 175 -22.00 18.78 -12.05
N ALA A 176 -21.74 17.72 -12.83
CA ALA A 176 -22.71 16.69 -13.18
C ALA A 176 -23.24 15.92 -11.96
N LEU A 177 -22.39 15.73 -10.96
CA LEU A 177 -22.70 15.01 -9.72
C LEU A 177 -23.20 15.94 -8.60
N GLU A 178 -23.14 17.26 -8.78
CA GLU A 178 -23.38 18.25 -7.72
C GLU A 178 -22.59 17.90 -6.45
N ALA A 179 -21.31 17.55 -6.63
CA ALA A 179 -20.47 17.03 -5.56
C ALA A 179 -20.27 18.04 -4.43
N ASP A 180 -20.51 17.61 -3.19
CA ASP A 180 -20.24 18.42 -1.99
C ASP A 180 -18.78 18.38 -1.56
N ILE A 181 -18.13 17.24 -1.79
CA ILE A 181 -16.73 17.00 -1.42
C ILE A 181 -16.06 16.21 -2.54
N GLU A 182 -14.86 16.63 -2.92
CA GLU A 182 -13.99 15.85 -3.80
C GLU A 182 -12.69 15.49 -3.09
N LEU A 183 -12.33 14.20 -3.16
CA LEU A 183 -11.10 13.66 -2.60
C LEU A 183 -10.12 13.35 -3.75
N GLY A 184 -8.83 13.59 -3.51
CA GLY A 184 -7.76 13.20 -4.44
C GLY A 184 -6.40 13.09 -3.77
N GLY A 185 -5.41 12.59 -4.49
CA GLY A 185 -4.01 12.68 -4.07
C GLY A 185 -3.50 14.13 -4.12
N THR A 186 -2.40 14.42 -3.44
CA THR A 186 -1.75 15.75 -3.47
C THR A 186 -1.42 16.21 -4.89
N ASP A 187 -1.11 15.29 -5.79
CA ASP A 187 -0.84 15.55 -7.21
C ASP A 187 -2.09 15.99 -7.99
N GLN A 188 -3.30 15.76 -7.46
CA GLN A 188 -4.57 16.13 -8.08
C GLN A 188 -5.09 17.51 -7.64
N LYS A 189 -4.45 18.16 -6.64
CA LYS A 189 -4.92 19.39 -6.01
C LYS A 189 -5.38 20.45 -7.03
N PHE A 190 -4.60 20.69 -8.08
CA PHE A 190 -4.95 21.67 -9.11
C PHE A 190 -6.27 21.33 -9.78
N ASN A 191 -6.45 20.08 -10.23
CA ASN A 191 -7.67 19.65 -10.91
C ASN A 191 -8.90 19.76 -10.00
N LEU A 192 -8.75 19.41 -8.71
CA LEU A 192 -9.80 19.52 -7.71
C LEU A 192 -10.24 20.98 -7.51
N LEU A 193 -9.29 21.94 -7.53
CA LEU A 193 -9.57 23.36 -7.43
C LEU A 193 -10.28 23.89 -8.67
N VAL A 194 -9.93 23.40 -9.87
CA VAL A 194 -10.68 23.72 -11.11
C VAL A 194 -12.14 23.31 -10.95
N GLY A 195 -12.43 22.16 -10.30
CA GLY A 195 -13.78 21.73 -9.99
C GLY A 195 -14.56 22.74 -9.16
N ARG A 196 -13.95 23.29 -8.10
CA ARG A 196 -14.57 24.34 -7.27
C ARG A 196 -14.90 25.61 -8.08
N GLU A 197 -13.96 26.05 -8.93
CA GLU A 197 -14.16 27.26 -9.73
C GLU A 197 -15.26 27.08 -10.76
N LEU A 198 -15.30 25.94 -11.43
CA LEU A 198 -16.33 25.65 -12.42
C LEU A 198 -17.71 25.47 -11.79
N GLN A 199 -17.84 24.84 -10.62
CA GLN A 199 -19.12 24.78 -9.90
C GLN A 199 -19.66 26.19 -9.61
N ARG A 200 -18.82 27.14 -9.15
CA ARG A 200 -19.23 28.55 -8.97
C ARG A 200 -19.68 29.19 -10.27
N ALA A 201 -18.94 28.96 -11.36
CA ALA A 201 -19.31 29.51 -12.68
C ALA A 201 -20.67 28.97 -13.19
N TYR A 202 -21.03 27.75 -12.77
CA TYR A 202 -22.33 27.14 -13.10
C TYR A 202 -23.40 27.38 -12.03
N GLY A 203 -23.14 28.26 -11.05
CA GLY A 203 -24.12 28.65 -10.01
C GLY A 203 -24.33 27.58 -8.91
N GLN A 204 -23.43 26.63 -8.77
CA GLN A 204 -23.45 25.63 -7.71
C GLN A 204 -22.62 26.08 -6.50
N GLU A 205 -22.96 25.56 -5.31
CA GLU A 205 -22.06 25.67 -4.14
C GLU A 205 -20.76 24.92 -4.41
N PRO A 206 -19.59 25.55 -4.18
CA PRO A 206 -18.31 24.88 -4.45
C PRO A 206 -18.10 23.68 -3.52
N GLN A 207 -17.57 22.62 -4.09
CA GLN A 207 -17.17 21.44 -3.32
C GLN A 207 -16.04 21.76 -2.34
N VAL A 208 -16.00 21.06 -1.24
CA VAL A 208 -14.83 20.99 -0.36
C VAL A 208 -13.79 20.09 -1.03
N VAL A 209 -12.54 20.48 -0.97
CA VAL A 209 -11.44 19.68 -1.52
C VAL A 209 -10.60 19.12 -0.37
N ILE A 210 -10.35 17.83 -0.39
CA ILE A 210 -9.49 17.15 0.56
C ILE A 210 -8.44 16.38 -0.20
N THR A 211 -7.17 16.68 0.07
CA THR A 211 -6.07 15.90 -0.48
C THR A 211 -5.53 14.90 0.55
N VAL A 212 -5.18 13.72 0.06
CA VAL A 212 -4.49 12.71 0.83
C VAL A 212 -3.05 12.59 0.34
N PRO A 213 -2.10 12.30 1.24
CA PRO A 213 -0.72 12.10 0.84
C PRO A 213 -0.58 10.89 -0.07
N ILE A 214 0.41 10.95 -0.94
CA ILE A 214 0.81 9.83 -1.77
C ILE A 214 1.54 8.83 -0.88
N LEU A 215 1.16 7.55 -0.96
CA LEU A 215 1.82 6.48 -0.20
C LEU A 215 3.16 6.14 -0.83
N GLU A 216 4.18 6.09 -0.02
CA GLU A 216 5.50 5.60 -0.41
C GLU A 216 5.44 4.08 -0.63
N GLY A 217 6.15 3.61 -1.67
CA GLY A 217 6.27 2.18 -1.98
C GLY A 217 7.23 1.45 -1.05
N LEU A 218 7.54 0.20 -1.39
CA LEU A 218 8.41 -0.68 -0.59
C LEU A 218 9.79 -0.10 -0.32
N ASP A 219 10.27 0.79 -1.18
CA ASP A 219 11.55 1.49 -1.05
C ASP A 219 11.54 2.64 -0.02
N GLY A 220 10.36 3.02 0.48
CA GLY A 220 10.16 4.09 1.47
C GLY A 220 10.55 5.50 0.98
N LYS A 221 10.69 5.71 -0.33
CA LYS A 221 11.13 6.98 -0.93
C LYS A 221 10.25 7.43 -2.08
N ASN A 222 10.06 6.56 -3.06
CA ASN A 222 9.27 6.87 -4.23
C ASN A 222 7.82 6.52 -3.98
N LYS A 223 6.91 7.20 -4.69
CA LYS A 223 5.49 6.84 -4.65
C LYS A 223 5.29 5.37 -5.02
N MET A 224 4.36 4.73 -4.36
CA MET A 224 3.95 3.38 -4.72
C MET A 224 3.41 3.34 -6.15
N SER A 225 4.00 2.50 -6.99
CA SER A 225 3.64 2.43 -8.40
C SER A 225 4.04 1.09 -9.01
N LYS A 226 3.19 0.54 -9.88
CA LYS A 226 3.50 -0.66 -10.68
C LYS A 226 4.71 -0.44 -11.59
N SER A 227 4.84 0.75 -12.18
CA SER A 227 5.96 1.07 -13.08
C SER A 227 7.32 1.15 -12.38
N LEU A 228 7.34 1.27 -11.06
CA LEU A 228 8.55 1.28 -10.23
C LEU A 228 8.78 -0.06 -9.52
N ASP A 229 7.89 -1.02 -9.71
CA ASP A 229 7.93 -2.34 -9.06
C ASP A 229 8.08 -2.28 -7.52
N ASN A 230 7.59 -1.19 -6.90
CA ASN A 230 7.66 -0.93 -5.46
C ASN A 230 6.27 -0.97 -4.78
N TYR A 231 5.34 -1.74 -5.33
CA TYR A 231 3.94 -1.76 -4.92
C TYR A 231 3.53 -3.08 -4.23
N VAL A 232 2.40 -3.02 -3.52
CA VAL A 232 1.64 -4.17 -3.05
C VAL A 232 0.26 -4.11 -3.68
N GLY A 233 -0.04 -5.06 -4.56
CA GLY A 233 -1.37 -5.18 -5.20
C GLY A 233 -2.39 -5.77 -4.23
N ILE A 234 -3.65 -5.31 -4.30
CA ILE A 234 -4.70 -5.82 -3.39
C ILE A 234 -5.28 -7.19 -3.82
N ASP A 235 -4.93 -7.66 -5.00
CA ASP A 235 -5.26 -8.99 -5.52
C ASP A 235 -4.04 -9.92 -5.61
N GLU A 236 -2.86 -9.49 -5.12
CA GLU A 236 -1.70 -10.37 -4.96
C GLU A 236 -2.03 -11.49 -3.95
N SER A 237 -1.34 -12.62 -4.05
CA SER A 237 -1.52 -13.70 -3.08
C SER A 237 -1.20 -13.22 -1.65
N ALA A 238 -1.88 -13.79 -0.65
CA ALA A 238 -1.67 -13.47 0.76
C ALA A 238 -0.18 -13.60 1.18
N ASN A 239 0.53 -14.61 0.66
CA ASN A 239 1.95 -14.84 0.94
C ASN A 239 2.83 -13.73 0.36
N GLU A 240 2.56 -13.27 -0.88
CA GLU A 240 3.30 -12.18 -1.51
C GLU A 240 3.05 -10.85 -0.78
N MET A 241 1.78 -10.55 -0.47
CA MET A 241 1.43 -9.36 0.32
C MET A 241 2.16 -9.38 1.66
N PHE A 242 2.13 -10.52 2.37
CA PHE A 242 2.80 -10.66 3.68
C PHE A 242 4.30 -10.40 3.57
N GLY A 243 4.97 -11.06 2.63
CA GLY A 243 6.41 -10.89 2.39
C GLY A 243 6.80 -9.44 2.07
N LYS A 244 6.02 -8.77 1.20
CA LYS A 244 6.23 -7.37 0.84
C LYS A 244 6.03 -6.44 2.03
N ILE A 245 4.96 -6.60 2.81
CA ILE A 245 4.69 -5.78 3.99
C ILE A 245 5.80 -5.98 5.05
N MET A 246 6.25 -7.21 5.26
CA MET A 246 7.34 -7.49 6.19
C MET A 246 8.70 -6.89 5.75
N SER A 247 8.88 -6.57 4.48
CA SER A 247 10.12 -6.02 3.93
C SER A 247 10.30 -4.51 4.16
N ILE A 248 9.22 -3.76 4.47
CA ILE A 248 9.31 -2.32 4.66
C ILE A 248 10.10 -1.95 5.93
N SER A 249 10.66 -0.74 5.97
CA SER A 249 11.33 -0.20 7.17
C SER A 249 10.32 0.03 8.31
N ASP A 250 10.82 0.12 9.54
CA ASP A 250 9.97 0.38 10.70
C ASP A 250 9.37 1.79 10.66
N ASP A 251 10.08 2.77 10.10
CA ASP A 251 9.53 4.12 9.91
C ASP A 251 8.37 4.12 8.90
N LEU A 252 8.53 3.41 7.78
CA LEU A 252 7.48 3.28 6.78
C LEU A 252 6.27 2.50 7.32
N MET A 253 6.49 1.52 8.20
CA MET A 253 5.41 0.79 8.87
C MET A 253 4.45 1.75 9.59
N TRP A 254 4.96 2.74 10.33
CA TRP A 254 4.11 3.71 11.04
C TRP A 254 3.31 4.60 10.08
N ARG A 255 3.91 4.97 8.97
CA ARG A 255 3.23 5.69 7.90
C ARG A 255 2.09 4.86 7.30
N TRP A 256 2.32 3.57 7.08
CA TRP A 256 1.29 2.67 6.58
C TRP A 256 0.19 2.40 7.62
N PHE A 257 0.52 2.31 8.90
CA PHE A 257 -0.51 2.26 9.96
C PHE A 257 -1.43 3.48 9.92
N GLU A 258 -0.85 4.68 9.81
CA GLU A 258 -1.63 5.93 9.78
C GLU A 258 -2.61 5.96 8.59
N LEU A 259 -2.16 5.57 7.40
CA LEU A 259 -2.88 5.76 6.15
C LEU A 259 -3.73 4.55 5.74
N LEU A 260 -3.33 3.33 6.11
CA LEU A 260 -3.95 2.10 5.65
C LEU A 260 -4.74 1.36 6.72
N SER A 261 -4.33 1.45 8.00
CA SER A 261 -4.97 0.69 9.09
C SER A 261 -6.35 1.26 9.45
N PHE A 262 -7.25 0.36 9.86
CA PHE A 262 -8.54 0.74 10.44
C PHE A 262 -8.48 0.99 11.95
N LYS A 263 -7.33 0.73 12.59
CA LYS A 263 -7.10 1.07 14.00
C LYS A 263 -7.27 2.57 14.22
N THR A 264 -7.76 2.94 15.37
CA THR A 264 -7.83 4.35 15.80
C THR A 264 -6.44 4.95 15.99
N ILE A 265 -6.35 6.28 16.05
CA ILE A 265 -5.08 6.97 16.32
C ILE A 265 -4.55 6.58 17.71
N ASP A 266 -5.45 6.38 18.69
CA ASP A 266 -5.07 5.99 20.05
C ASP A 266 -4.47 4.58 20.06
N GLU A 267 -5.10 3.60 19.39
CA GLU A 267 -4.53 2.24 19.23
C GLU A 267 -3.16 2.25 18.53
N ILE A 268 -2.96 3.14 17.54
CA ILE A 268 -1.66 3.28 16.87
C ILE A 268 -0.61 3.89 17.83
N ASN A 269 -1.02 4.86 18.66
CA ASN A 269 -0.14 5.47 19.67
C ASN A 269 0.23 4.46 20.77
N ASP A 270 -0.70 3.59 21.16
CA ASP A 270 -0.44 2.50 22.08
C ASP A 270 0.61 1.53 21.53
N LEU A 271 0.51 1.14 20.24
CA LEU A 271 1.51 0.33 19.57
C LEU A 271 2.90 1.01 19.52
N LYS A 272 2.94 2.33 19.31
CA LYS A 272 4.21 3.09 19.36
C LYS A 272 4.81 3.10 20.77
N THR A 273 3.94 3.21 21.78
CA THR A 273 4.35 3.14 23.18
C THR A 273 4.87 1.74 23.54
N ASP A 274 4.19 0.70 23.08
CA ASP A 274 4.64 -0.70 23.25
C ASP A 274 6.03 -0.91 22.66
N GLN A 275 6.27 -0.38 21.43
CA GLN A 275 7.61 -0.45 20.80
C GLN A 275 8.67 0.27 21.64
N ALA A 276 8.36 1.47 22.15
CA ALA A 276 9.27 2.21 23.03
C ALA A 276 9.57 1.46 24.34
N ASN A 277 8.64 0.64 24.80
CA ASN A 277 8.77 -0.22 25.97
C ASN A 277 9.42 -1.59 25.67
N GLY A 278 9.88 -1.82 24.42
CA GLY A 278 10.67 -3.00 24.06
C GLY A 278 9.92 -4.08 23.27
N LYS A 279 8.65 -3.86 22.85
CA LYS A 279 7.97 -4.75 21.89
C LYS A 279 8.71 -4.74 20.56
N ASN A 280 8.93 -5.91 20.00
CA ASN A 280 9.66 -6.05 18.74
C ASN A 280 8.87 -5.41 17.59
N PRO A 281 9.45 -4.47 16.81
CA PRO A 281 8.81 -3.88 15.65
C PRO A 281 8.32 -4.91 14.62
N ARG A 282 9.01 -6.05 14.53
CA ARG A 282 8.60 -7.17 13.68
C ARG A 282 7.18 -7.64 14.02
N ASP A 283 6.87 -7.79 15.31
CA ASP A 283 5.56 -8.30 15.73
C ASP A 283 4.45 -7.29 15.42
N ILE A 284 4.74 -5.98 15.57
CA ILE A 284 3.84 -4.90 15.19
C ILE A 284 3.61 -4.89 13.68
N LYS A 285 4.65 -5.17 12.89
CA LYS A 285 4.56 -5.25 11.42
C LYS A 285 3.74 -6.47 10.98
N ILE A 286 3.83 -7.59 11.71
CA ILE A 286 2.97 -8.77 11.51
C ILE A 286 1.50 -8.40 11.74
N ASP A 287 1.18 -7.63 12.78
CA ASP A 287 -0.19 -7.17 13.04
C ASP A 287 -0.73 -6.34 11.86
N LEU A 288 0.08 -5.44 11.29
CA LEU A 288 -0.29 -4.67 10.09
C LEU A 288 -0.50 -5.58 8.88
N ALA A 289 0.41 -6.52 8.63
CA ALA A 289 0.29 -7.44 7.50
C ALA A 289 -0.99 -8.28 7.60
N LYS A 290 -1.28 -8.81 8.78
CA LYS A 290 -2.50 -9.59 9.04
C LYS A 290 -3.76 -8.75 8.84
N GLU A 291 -3.79 -7.52 9.35
CA GLU A 291 -4.93 -6.61 9.15
C GLU A 291 -5.21 -6.37 7.67
N LEU A 292 -4.16 -6.05 6.89
CA LEU A 292 -4.32 -5.77 5.47
C LEU A 292 -4.72 -7.02 4.68
N ILE A 293 -4.12 -8.17 4.95
CA ILE A 293 -4.46 -9.43 4.27
C ILE A 293 -5.87 -9.86 4.63
N THR A 294 -6.28 -9.79 5.88
CA THR A 294 -7.67 -10.09 6.28
C THR A 294 -8.69 -9.25 5.51
N ARG A 295 -8.37 -7.97 5.26
CA ARG A 295 -9.23 -7.06 4.50
C ARG A 295 -9.37 -7.44 3.04
N PHE A 296 -8.29 -7.84 2.39
CA PHE A 296 -8.28 -8.09 0.94
C PHE A 296 -8.50 -9.55 0.57
N HIS A 297 -8.30 -10.47 1.50
CA HIS A 297 -8.58 -11.90 1.39
C HIS A 297 -9.52 -12.34 2.50
N ASP A 298 -9.00 -12.98 3.55
CA ASP A 298 -9.72 -13.42 4.74
C ASP A 298 -8.75 -13.68 5.91
N GLU A 299 -9.30 -13.93 7.10
CA GLU A 299 -8.52 -14.17 8.32
C GLU A 299 -7.66 -15.44 8.21
N GLN A 300 -8.21 -16.51 7.61
CA GLN A 300 -7.49 -17.77 7.45
C GLN A 300 -6.27 -17.62 6.54
N SER A 301 -6.42 -16.86 5.45
CA SER A 301 -5.32 -16.52 4.54
C SER A 301 -4.23 -15.71 5.23
N ALA A 302 -4.59 -14.81 6.15
CA ALA A 302 -3.62 -14.03 6.93
C ALA A 302 -2.81 -14.91 7.89
N ILE A 303 -3.48 -15.85 8.57
CA ILE A 303 -2.82 -16.80 9.47
C ILE A 303 -1.85 -17.71 8.69
N LEU A 304 -2.30 -18.29 7.59
CA LEU A 304 -1.47 -19.16 6.74
C LEU A 304 -0.27 -18.42 6.16
N ALA A 305 -0.45 -17.15 5.77
CA ALA A 305 0.65 -16.34 5.25
C ALA A 305 1.72 -16.05 6.33
N GLU A 306 1.30 -15.79 7.56
CA GLU A 306 2.21 -15.65 8.72
C GLU A 306 2.99 -16.94 8.96
N GLU A 307 2.30 -18.10 9.05
CA GLU A 307 2.93 -19.40 9.26
C GLU A 307 3.94 -19.74 8.15
N ASN A 308 3.56 -19.53 6.89
CA ASN A 308 4.44 -19.74 5.74
C ASN A 308 5.67 -18.84 5.78
N PHE A 309 5.49 -17.57 6.15
CA PHE A 309 6.59 -16.62 6.29
C PHE A 309 7.57 -17.04 7.38
N ILE A 310 7.06 -17.43 8.55
CA ILE A 310 7.88 -17.94 9.67
C ILE A 310 8.63 -19.20 9.26
N ASN A 311 7.94 -20.17 8.67
CA ASN A 311 8.53 -21.43 8.18
C ASN A 311 9.60 -21.21 7.12
N GLN A 312 9.39 -20.25 6.18
CA GLN A 312 10.36 -19.92 5.15
C GLN A 312 11.64 -19.31 5.75
N PHE A 313 11.51 -18.49 6.81
CA PHE A 313 12.67 -17.94 7.50
C PHE A 313 13.38 -18.97 8.35
N GLN A 314 12.66 -19.91 8.99
CA GLN A 314 13.26 -21.04 9.70
C GLN A 314 14.02 -21.95 8.73
N LYS A 315 13.44 -22.30 7.58
CA LYS A 315 14.09 -23.12 6.54
C LYS A 315 15.25 -22.40 5.84
N LYS A 316 15.26 -21.08 5.72
CA LYS A 316 16.40 -20.30 5.17
C LYS A 316 17.65 -20.36 6.04
N ASN A 317 17.55 -20.78 7.30
CA ASN A 317 18.72 -20.99 8.16
C ASN A 317 19.44 -22.32 7.84
N ILE A 318 18.81 -23.26 7.13
CA ILE A 318 19.38 -24.52 6.70
C ILE A 318 19.62 -24.46 5.18
N PRO A 319 20.86 -24.56 4.69
CA PRO A 319 21.15 -24.58 3.24
C PRO A 319 20.42 -25.74 2.56
N ASN A 320 19.95 -25.51 1.31
CA ASN A 320 19.28 -26.57 0.52
C ASN A 320 20.21 -27.75 0.19
N GLU A 321 21.52 -27.54 0.19
CA GLU A 321 22.54 -28.57 0.07
C GLU A 321 23.38 -28.58 1.33
N ILE A 322 23.26 -29.64 2.13
CA ILE A 322 24.05 -29.86 3.33
C ILE A 322 25.01 -30.99 3.03
N GLU A 323 26.29 -30.78 3.33
CA GLU A 323 27.28 -31.84 3.27
C GLU A 323 26.91 -32.97 4.23
N GLU A 324 26.72 -34.18 3.67
CA GLU A 324 26.45 -35.38 4.46
C GLU A 324 27.75 -36.09 4.80
N VAL A 325 28.00 -36.39 6.08
CA VAL A 325 29.18 -37.05 6.59
C VAL A 325 28.75 -38.28 7.38
N SER A 326 29.21 -39.44 6.97
CA SER A 326 29.10 -40.67 7.79
C SER A 326 30.35 -40.82 8.62
N PHE A 327 30.19 -40.89 9.94
CA PHE A 327 31.30 -40.96 10.89
C PHE A 327 31.14 -42.19 11.79
N SER A 328 32.07 -43.14 11.69
CA SER A 328 32.03 -44.34 12.50
C SER A 328 32.71 -44.13 13.87
N ILE A 329 32.02 -44.46 14.93
CA ILE A 329 32.56 -44.40 16.29
C ILE A 329 32.71 -45.81 16.84
N SER A 330 33.81 -46.07 17.58
CA SER A 330 34.09 -47.34 18.18
C SER A 330 33.38 -47.55 19.53
N ASN A 331 32.84 -46.49 20.12
CA ASN A 331 32.12 -46.48 21.39
C ASN A 331 30.62 -46.23 21.18
N SER A 332 29.81 -46.50 22.20
CA SER A 332 28.37 -46.26 22.17
C SER A 332 27.96 -44.77 22.06
N SER A 333 28.88 -43.85 22.30
CA SER A 333 28.67 -42.40 22.20
C SER A 333 29.97 -41.63 22.01
N ILE A 334 29.88 -40.39 21.51
CA ILE A 334 31.01 -39.46 21.32
C ILE A 334 30.65 -38.10 21.95
N PRO A 335 31.57 -37.41 22.66
CA PRO A 335 31.35 -36.04 23.10
C PRO A 335 31.13 -35.11 21.91
N LEU A 336 30.11 -34.24 21.97
CA LEU A 336 29.77 -33.29 20.89
C LEU A 336 30.97 -32.45 20.48
N THR A 337 31.83 -32.02 21.42
CA THR A 337 33.03 -31.25 21.14
C THR A 337 34.04 -31.99 20.24
N ASN A 338 34.16 -33.30 20.42
CA ASN A 338 35.02 -34.15 19.61
C ASN A 338 34.41 -34.34 18.19
N LEU A 339 33.11 -34.66 18.15
CA LEU A 339 32.38 -34.84 16.89
C LEU A 339 32.50 -33.59 16.00
N LEU A 340 32.27 -32.40 16.56
CA LEU A 340 32.36 -31.15 15.80
C LEU A 340 33.76 -30.87 15.24
N LYS A 341 34.80 -31.22 16.00
CA LYS A 341 36.19 -31.13 15.54
C LYS A 341 36.48 -32.17 14.45
N ASP A 342 36.16 -33.44 14.72
CA ASP A 342 36.52 -34.54 13.84
C ASP A 342 35.78 -34.50 12.51
N CYS A 343 34.55 -33.92 12.47
CA CYS A 343 33.80 -33.62 11.24
C CYS A 343 34.20 -32.27 10.61
N GLY A 344 35.24 -31.57 11.09
CA GLY A 344 35.75 -30.34 10.48
C GLY A 344 34.85 -29.11 10.66
N MET A 345 33.86 -29.14 11.57
CA MET A 345 32.99 -27.99 11.85
C MET A 345 33.66 -26.95 12.73
N THR A 346 34.64 -27.39 13.57
CA THR A 346 35.51 -26.53 14.38
C THR A 346 36.98 -26.98 14.22
N SER A 347 37.91 -26.04 14.43
CA SER A 347 39.33 -26.32 14.31
C SER A 347 39.92 -27.10 15.50
N SER A 348 39.21 -27.08 16.65
CA SER A 348 39.62 -27.73 17.87
C SER A 348 38.44 -27.98 18.79
N THR A 349 38.60 -28.91 19.75
CA THR A 349 37.63 -29.15 20.83
C THR A 349 37.46 -27.93 21.74
N SER A 350 38.50 -27.13 21.92
CA SER A 350 38.43 -25.87 22.67
C SER A 350 37.56 -24.83 21.96
N GLU A 351 37.63 -24.74 20.62
CA GLU A 351 36.73 -23.90 19.82
C GLU A 351 35.31 -24.41 19.90
N ALA A 352 35.07 -25.70 19.75
CA ALA A 352 33.76 -26.32 19.91
C ALA A 352 33.14 -26.00 21.27
N MET A 353 33.88 -26.14 22.34
CA MET A 353 33.45 -25.84 23.71
C MET A 353 33.06 -24.34 23.85
N ARG A 354 33.84 -23.43 23.28
CA ARG A 354 33.55 -22.00 23.28
C ARG A 354 32.26 -21.71 22.51
N MET A 355 32.09 -22.29 21.32
CA MET A 355 30.88 -22.10 20.49
C MET A 355 29.63 -22.65 21.19
N ILE A 356 29.71 -23.78 21.88
CA ILE A 356 28.61 -24.33 22.68
C ILE A 356 28.26 -23.38 23.83
N LYS A 357 29.23 -22.88 24.60
CA LYS A 357 29.01 -21.91 25.69
C LYS A 357 28.35 -20.61 25.19
N GLN A 358 28.73 -20.16 24.01
CA GLN A 358 28.14 -18.96 23.35
C GLN A 358 26.73 -19.25 22.78
N GLY A 359 26.25 -20.50 22.83
CA GLY A 359 24.97 -20.89 22.24
C GLY A 359 24.93 -20.80 20.73
N ALA A 360 26.08 -20.96 20.08
CA ALA A 360 26.25 -20.91 18.63
C ALA A 360 26.21 -22.32 18.01
N VAL A 361 25.93 -23.38 18.78
CA VAL A 361 25.79 -24.76 18.28
C VAL A 361 24.34 -25.19 18.38
N ARG A 362 23.83 -25.80 17.31
CA ARG A 362 22.47 -26.39 17.24
C ARG A 362 22.56 -27.79 16.66
N ILE A 363 21.63 -28.65 17.11
CA ILE A 363 21.38 -29.99 16.56
C ILE A 363 19.88 -30.04 16.22
N ASP A 364 19.54 -30.30 14.95
CA ASP A 364 18.16 -30.28 14.46
C ASP A 364 17.39 -29.01 14.92
N GLU A 365 18.06 -27.85 14.78
CA GLU A 365 17.58 -26.52 15.19
C GLU A 365 17.57 -26.26 16.71
N GLU A 366 17.67 -27.28 17.58
CA GLU A 366 17.73 -27.10 18.99
C GLU A 366 19.09 -26.57 19.45
N LYS A 367 19.08 -25.53 20.26
CA LYS A 367 20.28 -24.88 20.79
C LYS A 367 20.92 -25.74 21.91
N ILE A 368 22.16 -26.14 21.72
CA ILE A 368 22.92 -26.87 22.70
C ILE A 368 23.84 -25.91 23.50
N THR A 369 23.70 -25.95 24.83
CA THR A 369 24.52 -25.14 25.76
C THR A 369 25.34 -25.98 26.72
N ASP A 370 25.02 -27.27 26.80
CA ASP A 370 25.80 -28.22 27.63
C ASP A 370 27.07 -28.64 26.88
N THR A 371 28.22 -28.27 27.43
CA THR A 371 29.55 -28.62 26.88
C THR A 371 29.91 -30.09 27.08
N LYS A 372 29.17 -30.83 27.90
CA LYS A 372 29.34 -32.27 28.15
C LYS A 372 28.35 -33.14 27.38
N HIS A 373 27.60 -32.52 26.46
CA HIS A 373 26.62 -33.23 25.64
C HIS A 373 27.27 -34.33 24.81
N ASN A 374 26.74 -35.57 24.90
CA ASN A 374 27.21 -36.74 24.17
C ASN A 374 26.18 -37.13 23.08
N ILE A 375 26.68 -37.57 21.96
CA ILE A 375 25.87 -38.06 20.82
C ILE A 375 26.01 -39.59 20.76
N SER A 376 24.88 -40.28 20.72
CA SER A 376 24.84 -41.75 20.69
C SER A 376 25.12 -42.30 19.28
N ALA A 377 25.69 -43.50 19.22
CA ALA A 377 25.82 -44.24 17.96
C ALA A 377 24.44 -44.49 17.32
N GLY A 378 24.37 -44.46 15.99
CA GLY A 378 23.13 -44.64 15.22
C GLY A 378 22.30 -43.36 15.11
N THR A 379 22.76 -42.21 15.58
CA THR A 379 22.08 -40.94 15.45
C THR A 379 22.39 -40.32 14.08
N SER A 380 21.36 -39.81 13.40
CA SER A 380 21.50 -38.98 12.18
C SER A 380 20.82 -37.65 12.44
N ALA A 381 21.59 -36.55 12.40
CA ALA A 381 21.09 -35.20 12.72
C ALA A 381 21.82 -34.12 11.93
N ILE A 382 21.20 -32.94 11.82
CA ILE A 382 21.78 -31.73 11.21
C ILE A 382 22.48 -30.93 12.33
N TYR A 383 23.79 -30.77 12.19
CA TYR A 383 24.61 -29.98 13.09
C TYR A 383 24.86 -28.59 12.47
N GLN A 384 24.69 -27.57 13.29
CA GLN A 384 24.99 -26.19 12.94
C GLN A 384 26.01 -25.60 13.91
N VAL A 385 27.04 -24.94 13.36
CA VAL A 385 28.04 -24.16 14.14
C VAL A 385 28.11 -22.74 13.59
N GLY A 386 27.68 -21.76 14.40
CA GLY A 386 27.56 -20.39 13.98
C GLY A 386 26.45 -20.21 12.94
N LYS A 387 26.56 -19.18 12.10
CA LYS A 387 25.49 -18.82 11.11
C LYS A 387 25.64 -19.54 9.77
N ARG A 388 26.78 -20.15 9.45
CA ARG A 388 27.12 -20.56 8.08
C ARG A 388 27.57 -22.01 7.93
N LYS A 389 27.95 -22.72 9.00
CA LYS A 389 28.45 -24.09 8.92
C LYS A 389 27.34 -25.07 9.27
N PHE A 390 26.97 -25.89 8.31
CA PHE A 390 25.98 -26.95 8.46
C PHE A 390 26.54 -28.26 7.94
N LYS A 391 26.31 -29.37 8.65
CA LYS A 391 26.58 -30.74 8.19
C LYS A 391 25.52 -31.68 8.73
N LYS A 392 25.06 -32.60 7.88
CA LYS A 392 24.27 -33.73 8.31
C LYS A 392 25.22 -34.85 8.67
N ILE A 393 25.30 -35.23 9.96
CA ILE A 393 26.25 -36.24 10.45
C ILE A 393 25.44 -37.45 10.86
N THR A 394 25.85 -38.63 10.36
CA THR A 394 25.32 -39.94 10.71
C THR A 394 26.42 -40.74 11.40
N LEU A 395 26.15 -41.23 12.63
CA LEU A 395 27.07 -42.00 13.46
C LEU A 395 26.76 -43.50 13.40
#